data_7ee2188cdd43d567188dd6cc93c7ef79
#
_entry.id   7ee2188cdd43d567188dd6cc93c7ef79
#
_cell.length_a   1.000
_cell.length_b   1.000
_cell.length_c   1.000
_cell.angle_alpha   90.00
_cell.angle_beta   90.00
_cell.angle_gamma   90.00
#
_symmetry.space_group_name_H-M   'P 1'
#
loop_
_entity.id
_entity.type
_entity.pdbx_description
1 polymer ?
#
loop_
_entity_poly.entity_id
_entity_poly.type
_entity_poly.pdbx_seq_one_letter_code
_entity_poly.pdbx_strand_id
1 'polypeptide(L)'
;MARIDRIKQRLDNWALWKSRMLSGGNGWASQNILASAAEADVWNRGSYGGSFIPAFDEDAQEIDTAIKSFGVTRPHLVQTLEVVYLRDHGIKTAALTLGCAEATVHARLGQADRAIEDWLLDQARIKDRRKAAAEAERLQEQRRWDAGKTFTS
;
A
#
# COMPACT_ATOMS: atom_id res chain seq x y z
N MET A 1 -1.92 -9.22 20.08
CA MET A 1 -2.03 -9.71 18.69
C MET A 1 -0.70 -9.59 18.00
N ALA A 2 -0.25 -10.65 17.38
CA ALA A 2 0.97 -10.62 16.58
C ALA A 2 0.76 -9.74 15.35
N ARG A 3 1.77 -8.93 15.01
CA ARG A 3 1.82 -8.13 13.79
C ARG A 3 2.10 -9.04 12.59
N ILE A 4 1.60 -8.67 11.44
CA ILE A 4 1.85 -9.39 10.18
C ILE A 4 3.00 -8.70 9.46
N ASP A 5 4.17 -9.32 9.43
CA ASP A 5 5.42 -8.69 8.95
C ASP A 5 5.32 -8.19 7.51
N ARG A 6 4.70 -8.95 6.62
CA ARG A 6 4.49 -8.51 5.23
C ARG A 6 3.61 -7.25 5.13
N ILE A 7 2.59 -7.13 5.99
CA ILE A 7 1.74 -5.94 6.03
C ILE A 7 2.50 -4.76 6.63
N LYS A 8 3.29 -5.01 7.65
CA LYS A 8 4.17 -4.01 8.25
C LYS A 8 5.13 -3.41 7.21
N GLN A 9 5.79 -4.23 6.41
CA GLN A 9 6.67 -3.77 5.33
C GLN A 9 5.91 -2.94 4.29
N ARG A 10 4.70 -3.35 3.94
CA ARG A 10 3.85 -2.59 3.01
C ARG A 10 3.39 -1.26 3.62
N LEU A 11 3.14 -1.21 4.91
CA LEU A 11 2.82 0.03 5.63
C LEU A 11 4.02 0.98 5.70
N ASP A 12 5.22 0.47 5.88
CA ASP A 12 6.45 1.27 5.81
C ASP A 12 6.60 1.93 4.43
N ASN A 13 6.38 1.16 3.36
CA ASN A 13 6.37 1.67 2.00
C ASN A 13 5.26 2.71 1.77
N TRP A 14 4.06 2.46 2.25
CA TRP A 14 2.94 3.40 2.20
C TRP A 14 3.26 4.70 2.94
N ALA A 15 3.88 4.62 4.11
CA ALA A 15 4.26 5.80 4.88
C ALA A 15 5.27 6.68 4.12
N LEU A 16 6.27 6.08 3.47
CA LEU A 16 7.22 6.79 2.63
C LEU A 16 6.52 7.48 1.44
N TRP A 17 5.66 6.76 0.76
CA TRP A 17 4.89 7.29 -0.37
C TRP A 17 3.97 8.44 0.07
N LYS A 18 3.24 8.27 1.15
CA LYS A 18 2.34 9.27 1.71
C LYS A 18 3.08 10.53 2.17
N SER A 19 4.23 10.37 2.80
CA SER A 19 5.08 11.49 3.23
C SER A 19 5.53 12.35 2.06
N ARG A 20 5.89 11.74 0.95
CA ARG A 20 6.24 12.46 -0.29
C ARG A 20 5.06 13.25 -0.85
N MET A 21 3.87 12.65 -0.84
CA MET A 21 2.65 13.31 -1.28
C MET A 21 2.30 14.53 -0.42
N LEU A 22 2.41 14.40 0.90
CA LEU A 22 2.09 15.45 1.86
C LEU A 22 3.12 16.60 1.87
N SER A 23 4.39 16.31 1.59
CA SER A 23 5.43 17.34 1.54
C SER A 23 5.40 18.21 0.28
N GLY A 24 4.36 18.07 -0.55
CA GLY A 24 4.18 18.89 -1.78
C GLY A 24 5.17 18.58 -2.89
N GLY A 25 6.00 17.59 -2.68
CA GLY A 25 6.86 17.06 -3.70
C GLY A 25 6.06 16.25 -4.70
N ASN A 26 5.47 16.90 -5.67
CA ASN A 26 5.27 16.30 -6.97
C ASN A 26 6.68 15.98 -7.48
N GLY A 27 7.21 14.87 -7.02
CA GLY A 27 8.63 14.55 -6.97
C GLY A 27 9.35 14.40 -8.32
N TRP A 28 8.79 14.89 -9.38
CA TRP A 28 9.39 14.84 -10.71
C TRP A 28 9.93 16.18 -11.20
N ALA A 29 9.44 17.28 -10.65
CA ALA A 29 9.68 18.56 -11.28
C ALA A 29 10.70 19.46 -10.59
N SER A 30 11.07 19.21 -9.35
CA SER A 30 11.87 20.20 -8.61
C SER A 30 13.14 19.69 -7.95
N GLN A 31 13.36 18.41 -7.91
CA GLN A 31 14.66 17.90 -7.48
C GLN A 31 15.36 17.28 -8.67
N ASN A 32 16.31 18.04 -9.16
CA ASN A 32 17.32 17.52 -10.03
C ASN A 32 17.95 16.28 -9.36
N ILE A 33 17.67 15.10 -9.90
CA ILE A 33 18.22 13.83 -9.45
C ILE A 33 19.76 13.93 -9.36
N LEU A 34 20.37 14.73 -10.21
CA LEU A 34 21.80 15.01 -10.21
C LEU A 34 22.22 15.90 -9.04
N ALA A 35 21.40 16.81 -8.57
CA ALA A 35 21.70 17.62 -7.41
C ALA A 35 21.59 16.81 -6.12
N SER A 36 20.61 15.93 -6.02
CA SER A 36 20.52 15.01 -4.90
C SER A 36 21.56 13.88 -4.98
N ALA A 37 22.03 13.54 -6.16
CA ALA A 37 23.17 12.64 -6.32
C ALA A 37 24.52 13.30 -5.98
N ALA A 38 24.63 14.61 -6.11
CA ALA A 38 25.82 15.37 -5.68
C ALA A 38 25.86 15.56 -4.14
N GLU A 39 24.72 15.53 -3.47
CA GLU A 39 24.64 15.40 -2.02
C GLU A 39 24.81 13.96 -1.53
N ALA A 40 25.07 13.05 -2.44
CA ALA A 40 25.19 11.61 -2.23
C ALA A 40 26.45 11.14 -1.50
N ASP A 41 27.22 12.01 -0.91
CA ASP A 41 28.08 11.65 0.22
C ASP A 41 27.25 11.08 1.40
N VAL A 42 25.98 11.29 1.36
CA VAL A 42 24.97 10.61 2.20
C VAL A 42 24.91 9.11 1.95
N TRP A 43 25.33 8.64 0.78
CA TRP A 43 25.34 7.23 0.42
C TRP A 43 26.32 6.39 1.24
N ASN A 44 27.43 6.99 1.63
CA ASN A 44 28.46 6.30 2.41
C ASN A 44 28.13 6.18 3.89
N ARG A 45 27.05 6.76 4.38
CA ARG A 45 26.76 6.79 5.81
C ARG A 45 25.75 5.76 6.28
N GLY A 46 25.43 4.76 5.47
CA GLY A 46 24.51 3.69 5.90
C GLY A 46 23.12 4.18 6.30
N SER A 47 22.86 5.45 6.15
CA SER A 47 21.53 6.00 6.22
C SER A 47 20.84 5.63 4.91
N TYR A 48 20.31 4.44 4.88
CA TYR A 48 19.20 4.14 4.00
C TYR A 48 18.02 5.02 4.41
N GLY A 49 18.18 6.29 4.23
CA GLY A 49 17.04 7.10 3.95
C GLY A 49 16.44 6.48 2.69
N GLY A 50 15.45 5.63 2.84
CA GLY A 50 14.83 4.88 1.75
C GLY A 50 14.20 5.74 0.66
N SER A 51 14.69 6.95 0.50
CA SER A 51 14.18 7.95 -0.42
C SER A 51 14.56 7.71 -1.87
N PHE A 52 15.44 6.75 -2.14
CA PHE A 52 15.86 6.42 -3.50
C PHE A 52 15.43 5.05 -4.00
N ILE A 53 14.94 4.20 -3.13
CA ILE A 53 14.17 3.07 -3.62
C ILE A 53 12.86 3.68 -4.07
N PRO A 54 12.51 3.63 -5.37
CA PRO A 54 11.18 4.03 -5.78
C PRO A 54 10.24 3.20 -4.91
N ALA A 55 9.53 3.86 -4.03
CA ALA A 55 8.43 3.24 -3.36
C ALA A 55 7.64 2.58 -4.48
N PHE A 56 7.29 1.32 -4.33
CA PHE A 56 6.39 0.68 -5.27
C PHE A 56 5.07 1.43 -5.15
N ASP A 57 4.92 2.47 -5.96
CA ASP A 57 3.81 3.42 -5.86
C ASP A 57 2.47 2.70 -6.00
N GLU A 58 2.41 1.68 -6.84
CA GLU A 58 1.23 0.84 -6.99
C GLU A 58 0.89 0.09 -5.70
N ASP A 59 1.87 -0.49 -5.03
CA ASP A 59 1.69 -1.17 -3.75
C ASP A 59 1.26 -0.20 -2.65
N ALA A 60 1.84 0.99 -2.64
CA ALA A 60 1.49 2.04 -1.69
C ALA A 60 0.05 2.55 -1.91
N GLN A 61 -0.35 2.76 -3.14
CA GLN A 61 -1.71 3.15 -3.52
C GLN A 61 -2.73 2.07 -3.15
N GLU A 62 -2.38 0.81 -3.34
CA GLU A 62 -3.22 -0.32 -2.93
C GLU A 62 -3.46 -0.32 -1.42
N ILE A 63 -2.41 -0.11 -0.61
CA ILE A 63 -2.53 0.03 0.84
C ILE A 63 -3.34 1.26 1.23
N ASP A 64 -3.14 2.40 0.57
CA ASP A 64 -3.92 3.62 0.83
C ASP A 64 -5.42 3.40 0.57
N THR A 65 -5.74 2.69 -0.49
CA THR A 65 -7.13 2.31 -0.82
C THR A 65 -7.71 1.35 0.24
N ALA A 66 -6.93 0.37 0.70
CA ALA A 66 -7.33 -0.53 1.77
C ALA A 66 -7.63 0.24 3.07
N ILE A 67 -6.76 1.16 3.45
CA ILE A 67 -6.94 2.00 4.64
C ILE A 67 -8.20 2.86 4.53
N LYS A 68 -8.43 3.47 3.38
CA LYS A 68 -9.65 4.25 3.12
C LYS A 68 -10.91 3.41 3.20
N SER A 69 -10.86 2.15 2.78
CA SER A 69 -12.03 1.26 2.77
C SER A 69 -12.59 0.99 4.17
N PHE A 70 -11.73 0.85 5.18
CA PHE A 70 -12.17 0.64 6.56
C PHE A 70 -12.14 1.90 7.43
N GLY A 71 -11.59 3.00 6.90
CA GLY A 71 -11.45 4.27 7.63
C GLY A 71 -12.78 4.90 8.04
N VAL A 72 -13.82 4.69 7.25
CA VAL A 72 -15.18 5.18 7.54
C VAL A 72 -15.79 4.47 8.75
N THR A 73 -15.61 3.14 8.83
CA THR A 73 -16.18 2.31 9.90
C THR A 73 -15.29 2.24 11.15
N ARG A 74 -13.98 2.38 10.96
CA ARG A 74 -12.98 2.22 12.02
C ARG A 74 -11.95 3.36 12.01
N PRO A 75 -12.37 4.62 12.22
CA PRO A 75 -11.48 5.78 12.14
C PRO A 75 -10.34 5.73 13.16
N HIS A 76 -10.52 5.07 14.30
CA HIS A 76 -9.49 4.90 15.31
C HIS A 76 -8.29 4.07 14.84
N LEU A 77 -8.49 3.14 13.90
CA LEU A 77 -7.39 2.38 13.29
C LEU A 77 -6.56 3.26 12.36
N VAL A 78 -7.23 4.09 11.56
CA VAL A 78 -6.57 5.05 10.66
C VAL A 78 -5.74 6.06 11.45
N GLN A 79 -6.30 6.63 12.51
CA GLN A 79 -5.58 7.56 13.40
C GLN A 79 -4.34 6.90 14.01
N THR A 80 -4.45 5.65 14.43
CA THR A 80 -3.31 4.90 14.98
C THR A 80 -2.23 4.70 13.92
N LEU A 81 -2.60 4.33 12.69
CA LEU A 81 -1.66 4.17 11.59
C LEU A 81 -0.97 5.50 11.24
N GLU A 82 -1.71 6.60 11.20
CA GLU A 82 -1.16 7.93 10.93
C GLU A 82 -0.14 8.35 11.99
N VAL A 83 -0.45 8.17 13.25
CA VAL A 83 0.45 8.54 14.34
C VAL A 83 1.72 7.69 14.34
N VAL A 84 1.59 6.38 14.16
CA VAL A 84 2.73 5.46 14.23
C VAL A 84 3.60 5.54 12.98
N TYR A 85 2.99 5.59 11.79
CA TYR A 85 3.72 5.50 10.52
C TYR A 85 4.00 6.86 9.87
N LEU A 86 3.05 7.78 9.83
CA LEU A 86 3.25 9.07 9.17
C LEU A 86 3.96 10.08 10.07
N ARG A 87 3.67 10.08 11.35
CA ARG A 87 4.35 10.93 12.34
C ARG A 87 5.59 10.27 12.94
N ASP A 88 5.83 9.02 12.60
CA ASP A 88 6.96 8.22 13.08
C ASP A 88 7.09 8.18 14.60
N HIS A 89 5.96 8.10 15.29
CA HIS A 89 5.92 8.01 16.73
C HIS A 89 6.14 6.55 17.18
N GLY A 90 7.01 6.37 18.16
CA GLY A 90 7.10 5.09 18.88
C GLY A 90 5.81 4.78 19.62
N ILE A 91 5.61 3.52 19.99
CA ILE A 91 4.37 3.04 20.64
C ILE A 91 4.00 3.86 21.87
N LYS A 92 4.97 4.16 22.71
CA LYS A 92 4.77 4.97 23.94
C LYS A 92 4.28 6.38 23.62
N THR A 93 4.91 7.06 22.68
CA THR A 93 4.52 8.41 22.24
C THR A 93 3.16 8.39 21.54
N ALA A 94 2.90 7.36 20.73
CA ALA A 94 1.60 7.17 20.08
C ALA A 94 0.49 6.97 21.10
N ALA A 95 0.71 6.19 22.16
CA ALA A 95 -0.23 5.99 23.24
C ALA A 95 -0.58 7.32 23.93
N LEU A 96 0.41 8.15 24.22
CA LEU A 96 0.21 9.49 24.80
C LEU A 96 -0.58 10.40 23.84
N THR A 97 -0.22 10.41 22.56
CA THR A 97 -0.89 11.23 21.54
C THR A 97 -2.35 10.82 21.33
N LEU A 98 -2.63 9.53 21.35
CA LEU A 98 -3.97 8.97 21.15
C LEU A 98 -4.80 8.91 22.45
N GLY A 99 -4.19 9.18 23.60
CA GLY A 99 -4.87 9.13 24.90
C GLY A 99 -5.30 7.71 25.29
N CYS A 100 -4.51 6.69 24.95
CA CYS A 100 -4.81 5.29 25.27
C CYS A 100 -3.57 4.55 25.80
N ALA A 101 -3.77 3.32 26.26
CA ALA A 101 -2.67 2.47 26.73
C ALA A 101 -1.83 1.94 25.56
N GLU A 102 -0.56 1.66 25.80
CA GLU A 102 0.33 1.05 24.81
C GLU A 102 -0.22 -0.30 24.26
N ALA A 103 -0.82 -1.09 25.15
CA ALA A 103 -1.48 -2.34 24.74
C ALA A 103 -2.63 -2.09 23.74
N THR A 104 -3.35 -0.98 23.90
CA THR A 104 -4.40 -0.57 22.96
C THR A 104 -3.82 -0.19 21.59
N VAL A 105 -2.68 0.49 21.56
CA VAL A 105 -1.98 0.83 20.31
C VAL A 105 -1.57 -0.46 19.59
N HIS A 106 -0.97 -1.42 20.29
CA HIS A 106 -0.60 -2.71 19.73
C HIS A 106 -1.82 -3.49 19.19
N ALA A 107 -2.91 -3.50 19.93
CA ALA A 107 -4.15 -4.16 19.51
C ALA A 107 -4.72 -3.51 18.24
N ARG A 108 -4.76 -2.20 18.18
CA ARG A 108 -5.23 -1.46 16.99
C ARG A 108 -4.35 -1.69 15.76
N LEU A 109 -3.03 -1.72 15.93
CA LEU A 109 -2.11 -2.05 14.84
C LEU A 109 -2.34 -3.48 14.33
N GLY A 110 -2.53 -4.45 15.20
CA GLY A 110 -2.86 -5.82 14.81
C GLY A 110 -4.21 -5.94 14.09
N GLN A 111 -5.21 -5.18 14.53
CA GLN A 111 -6.51 -5.11 13.86
C GLN A 111 -6.40 -4.45 12.47
N ALA A 112 -5.61 -3.39 12.34
CA ALA A 112 -5.36 -2.74 11.07
C ALA A 112 -4.63 -3.67 10.09
N ASP A 113 -3.62 -4.42 10.54
CA ASP A 113 -2.92 -5.40 9.72
C ASP A 113 -3.89 -6.45 9.15
N ARG A 114 -4.79 -6.97 9.96
CA ARG A 114 -5.80 -7.94 9.52
C ARG A 114 -6.80 -7.34 8.55
N ALA A 115 -7.29 -6.13 8.81
CA ALA A 115 -8.21 -5.45 7.92
C ALA A 115 -7.59 -5.21 6.53
N ILE A 116 -6.32 -4.84 6.48
CA ILE A 116 -5.58 -4.67 5.23
C ILE A 116 -5.40 -6.02 4.54
N GLU A 117 -5.01 -7.06 5.26
CA GLU A 117 -4.82 -8.40 4.71
C GLU A 117 -6.11 -8.94 4.10
N ASP A 118 -7.22 -8.85 4.82
CA ASP A 118 -8.54 -9.28 4.35
C ASP A 118 -8.94 -8.53 3.07
N TRP A 119 -8.73 -7.23 3.04
CA TRP A 119 -8.99 -6.42 1.86
C TRP A 119 -8.15 -6.84 0.66
N LEU A 120 -6.85 -7.09 0.86
CA LEU A 120 -5.95 -7.55 -0.20
C LEU A 120 -6.36 -8.92 -0.75
N LEU A 121 -6.77 -9.84 0.12
CA LEU A 121 -7.26 -11.16 -0.29
C LEU A 121 -8.57 -11.04 -1.10
N ASP A 122 -9.47 -10.16 -0.71
CA ASP A 122 -10.69 -9.90 -1.47
C ASP A 122 -10.40 -9.29 -2.84
N GLN A 123 -9.45 -8.35 -2.93
CA GLN A 123 -9.03 -7.81 -4.22
C GLN A 123 -8.39 -8.87 -5.12
N ALA A 124 -7.57 -9.75 -4.57
CA ALA A 124 -7.00 -10.87 -5.32
C ALA A 124 -8.10 -11.77 -5.89
N ARG A 125 -9.09 -12.13 -5.10
CA ARG A 125 -10.25 -12.93 -5.54
C ARG A 125 -11.06 -12.24 -6.63
N ILE A 126 -11.24 -10.92 -6.54
CA ILE A 126 -11.94 -10.13 -7.57
C ILE A 126 -11.14 -10.13 -8.88
N LYS A 127 -9.83 -9.93 -8.80
CA LYS A 127 -8.94 -9.99 -9.97
C LYS A 127 -8.99 -11.35 -10.66
N ASP A 128 -8.94 -12.44 -9.89
CA ASP A 128 -9.00 -13.80 -10.42
C ASP A 128 -10.34 -14.09 -11.10
N ARG A 129 -11.45 -13.66 -10.50
CA ARG A 129 -12.79 -13.80 -11.14
C ARG A 129 -12.88 -13.02 -12.45
N ARG A 130 -12.37 -11.79 -12.49
CA ARG A 130 -12.36 -10.97 -13.72
C ARG A 130 -11.51 -11.61 -14.80
N LYS A 131 -10.35 -12.15 -14.42
CA LYS A 131 -9.46 -12.85 -15.34
C LYS A 131 -10.13 -14.11 -15.93
N ALA A 132 -10.75 -14.92 -15.09
CA ALA A 132 -11.48 -16.10 -15.49
C ALA A 132 -12.68 -15.77 -16.41
N ALA A 133 -13.42 -14.70 -16.11
CA ALA A 133 -14.52 -14.25 -16.96
C ALA A 133 -14.03 -13.77 -18.34
N ALA A 134 -12.95 -12.99 -18.38
CA ALA A 134 -12.36 -12.53 -19.64
C ALA A 134 -11.82 -13.69 -20.49
N GLU A 135 -11.23 -14.70 -19.85
CA GLU A 135 -10.77 -15.91 -20.53
C GLU A 135 -11.93 -16.73 -21.09
N ALA A 136 -13.00 -16.90 -20.34
CA ALA A 136 -14.22 -17.56 -20.80
C ALA A 136 -14.86 -16.85 -22.01
N GLU A 137 -14.87 -15.53 -22.00
CA GLU A 137 -15.38 -14.70 -23.09
C GLU A 137 -14.53 -14.88 -24.36
N ARG A 138 -13.21 -14.84 -24.24
CA ARG A 138 -12.29 -15.12 -25.36
C ARG A 138 -12.49 -16.51 -25.95
N LEU A 139 -12.69 -17.52 -25.12
CA LEU A 139 -12.95 -18.88 -25.58
C LEU A 139 -14.29 -18.99 -26.30
N GLN A 140 -15.31 -18.25 -25.85
CA GLN A 140 -16.60 -18.21 -26.54
C GLN A 140 -16.48 -17.53 -27.92
N GLU A 141 -15.76 -16.42 -27.99
CA GLU A 141 -15.49 -15.75 -29.26
C GLU A 141 -14.71 -16.64 -30.23
N GLN A 142 -13.71 -17.33 -29.74
CA GLN A 142 -12.95 -18.29 -30.52
C GLN A 142 -13.83 -19.40 -31.12
N ARG A 143 -14.71 -19.98 -30.28
CA ARG A 143 -15.67 -21.00 -30.74
C ARG A 143 -16.65 -20.48 -31.79
N ARG A 144 -17.13 -19.22 -31.63
CA ARG A 144 -18.00 -18.56 -32.62
C ARG A 144 -17.27 -18.36 -33.95
N TRP A 145 -16.02 -17.90 -33.85
CA TRP A 145 -15.18 -17.75 -35.04
C TRP A 145 -14.93 -19.06 -35.79
N ASP A 146 -14.57 -20.12 -35.06
CA ASP A 146 -14.33 -21.43 -35.62
C ASP A 146 -15.61 -22.05 -36.23
N ALA A 147 -16.75 -21.87 -35.59
CA ALA A 147 -18.06 -22.28 -36.10
C ALA A 147 -18.43 -21.52 -37.38
N GLY A 148 -18.08 -20.24 -37.49
CA GLY A 148 -18.30 -19.44 -38.71
C GLY A 148 -17.46 -19.87 -39.89
N LYS A 149 -16.26 -20.40 -39.65
CA LYS A 149 -15.37 -20.88 -40.70
C LYS A 149 -15.83 -22.20 -41.36
N THR A 150 -16.52 -23.06 -40.61
CA THR A 150 -17.05 -24.32 -41.13
C THR A 150 -18.24 -24.14 -42.06
N PHE A 151 -18.86 -22.97 -42.08
CA PHE A 151 -20.02 -22.68 -42.93
C PHE A 151 -19.66 -22.09 -44.33
N THR A 152 -18.41 -21.77 -44.59
CA THR A 152 -17.94 -21.12 -45.85
C THR A 152 -17.11 -22.02 -46.76
N SER A 153 -17.09 -23.33 -46.52
CA SER A 153 -16.47 -24.30 -47.44
C SER A 153 -17.47 -25.07 -48.27
#